data_a8aaeb1c91c933713dacc9cd6e7c866c
#
_entry.id   a8aaeb1c91c933713dacc9cd6e7c866c
#
_cell.length_a   1.000
_cell.length_b   1.000
_cell.length_c   1.000
_cell.angle_alpha   90.00
_cell.angle_beta   90.00
_cell.angle_gamma   90.00
#
_symmetry.space_group_name_H-M   'P 1'
#
loop_
_entity.id
_entity.type
_entity.pdbx_description
1 polymer ?
#
loop_
_entity_poly.entity_id
_entity_poly.type
_entity_poly.pdbx_seq_one_letter_code
_entity_poly.pdbx_strand_id
1 'polypeptide(L)'
;MSRFILIRGWLECDFEQVEKIKNINDEFFLRSGKYLLSDDVVKLYSKGWYYPEQPINWISIISLGLNINYTALNYIRDMISNIVLKETVDGYFRINDDEEQLYLEWIIKNNCLEEKILSS
;
A
#
# COMPACT_ATOMS: atom_id res chain seq x y z
N MET A 1 -18.15 5.33 -16.70
CA MET A 1 -17.15 4.29 -16.97
C MET A 1 -16.19 4.15 -15.78
N SER A 2 -16.01 2.93 -15.32
CA SER A 2 -15.11 2.69 -14.19
C SER A 2 -13.67 2.88 -14.60
N ARG A 3 -12.90 3.48 -13.73
CA ARG A 3 -11.48 3.71 -13.94
C ARG A 3 -10.72 2.85 -12.94
N PHE A 4 -9.81 2.04 -13.44
CA PHE A 4 -9.02 1.13 -12.60
C PHE A 4 -7.59 1.61 -12.49
N ILE A 5 -7.04 1.43 -11.30
CA ILE A 5 -5.69 1.84 -10.96
C ILE A 5 -4.90 0.60 -10.58
N LEU A 6 -3.71 0.48 -11.15
CA LEU A 6 -2.75 -0.56 -10.79
C LEU A 6 -1.77 0.01 -9.79
N ILE A 7 -1.62 -0.68 -8.66
CA ILE A 7 -0.65 -0.32 -7.63
C ILE A 7 0.24 -1.52 -7.41
N ARG A 8 1.56 -1.30 -7.44
CA ARG A 8 2.54 -2.35 -7.18
C ARG A 8 3.78 -1.76 -6.55
N GLY A 9 4.32 -2.46 -5.58
CA GLY A 9 5.49 -2.00 -4.88
C GLY A 9 5.80 -2.80 -3.66
N TRP A 10 6.65 -2.23 -2.81
CA TRP A 10 7.13 -2.96 -1.64
C TRP A 10 7.51 -2.01 -0.52
N LEU A 11 7.57 -2.59 0.69
CA LEU A 11 8.19 -1.97 1.86
C LEU A 11 9.36 -2.84 2.28
N GLU A 12 10.49 -2.21 2.56
CA GLU A 12 11.70 -2.87 3.05
C GLU A 12 11.80 -2.64 4.56
N CYS A 13 11.96 -3.71 5.31
CA CYS A 13 11.96 -3.64 6.77
C CYS A 13 12.72 -4.81 7.37
N ASP A 14 12.84 -4.82 8.69
CA ASP A 14 13.37 -5.98 9.41
C ASP A 14 12.27 -7.02 9.57
N PHE A 15 12.66 -8.29 9.71
CA PHE A 15 11.67 -9.35 9.86
C PHE A 15 10.77 -9.14 11.08
N GLU A 16 11.31 -8.57 12.15
CA GLU A 16 10.52 -8.27 13.34
C GLU A 16 9.39 -7.28 13.09
N GLN A 17 9.53 -6.43 12.08
CA GLN A 17 8.51 -5.44 11.73
C GLN A 17 7.37 -6.03 10.89
N VAL A 18 7.58 -7.19 10.28
CA VAL A 18 6.59 -7.77 9.37
C VAL A 18 5.26 -7.99 10.07
N GLU A 19 5.28 -8.63 11.23
CA GLU A 19 4.04 -8.89 11.96
C GLU A 19 3.42 -7.61 12.50
N LYS A 20 4.26 -6.66 12.94
CA LYS A 20 3.77 -5.36 13.40
C LYS A 20 3.02 -4.63 12.28
N ILE A 21 3.59 -4.65 11.09
CA ILE A 21 2.98 -3.99 9.93
C ILE A 21 1.69 -4.69 9.52
N LYS A 22 1.67 -6.01 9.56
CA LYS A 22 0.46 -6.78 9.31
C LYS A 22 -0.66 -6.38 10.27
N ASN A 23 -0.33 -6.27 11.55
CA ASN A 23 -1.31 -5.87 12.57
C ASN A 23 -1.78 -4.43 12.37
N ILE A 24 -0.88 -3.53 11.96
CA ILE A 24 -1.24 -2.15 11.65
C ILE A 24 -2.26 -2.11 10.51
N ASN A 25 -2.03 -2.91 9.47
CA ASN A 25 -2.96 -3.00 8.35
C ASN A 25 -4.29 -3.61 8.77
N ASP A 26 -4.27 -4.67 9.57
CA ASP A 26 -5.50 -5.31 10.03
C ASP A 26 -6.37 -4.32 10.81
N GLU A 27 -5.77 -3.50 11.66
CA GLU A 27 -6.50 -2.45 12.36
C GLU A 27 -7.05 -1.40 11.40
N PHE A 28 -6.28 -1.04 10.39
CA PHE A 28 -6.70 -0.05 9.40
C PHE A 28 -7.91 -0.56 8.61
N PHE A 29 -7.95 -1.84 8.28
CA PHE A 29 -9.10 -2.43 7.59
C PHE A 29 -10.39 -2.27 8.37
N LEU A 30 -10.32 -2.28 9.70
CA LEU A 30 -11.49 -2.09 10.55
C LEU A 30 -12.00 -0.65 10.54
N ARG A 31 -11.21 0.31 10.05
CA ARG A 31 -11.55 1.72 10.01
C ARG A 31 -11.95 2.20 8.63
N SER A 32 -12.28 1.28 7.74
CA SER A 32 -12.52 1.59 6.33
C SER A 32 -13.84 2.33 6.07
N GLY A 33 -14.71 2.46 7.06
CA GLY A 33 -16.04 3.06 6.88
C GLY A 33 -16.02 4.47 6.33
N LYS A 34 -15.03 5.28 6.68
CA LYS A 34 -14.95 6.67 6.20
C LYS A 34 -14.65 6.77 4.70
N TYR A 35 -14.23 5.68 4.07
CA TYR A 35 -13.93 5.66 2.63
C TYR A 35 -15.08 5.19 1.78
N LEU A 36 -16.21 4.84 2.41
CA LEU A 36 -17.41 4.37 1.72
C LEU A 36 -17.17 3.13 0.87
N LEU A 37 -16.26 2.28 1.30
CA LEU A 37 -15.96 1.02 0.64
C LEU A 37 -16.75 -0.10 1.31
N SER A 38 -17.27 -1.04 0.49
CA SER A 38 -17.96 -2.21 1.05
C SER A 38 -16.99 -3.14 1.76
N ASP A 39 -17.48 -3.94 2.68
CA ASP A 39 -16.65 -4.92 3.38
C ASP A 39 -16.01 -5.92 2.41
N ASP A 40 -16.72 -6.30 1.36
CA ASP A 40 -16.20 -7.23 0.35
C ASP A 40 -15.01 -6.62 -0.40
N VAL A 41 -15.08 -5.33 -0.72
CA VAL A 41 -14.00 -4.63 -1.40
C VAL A 41 -12.78 -4.51 -0.49
N VAL A 42 -12.99 -4.12 0.77
CA VAL A 42 -11.90 -4.04 1.75
C VAL A 42 -11.21 -5.40 1.89
N LYS A 43 -11.99 -6.45 1.99
CA LYS A 43 -11.47 -7.80 2.12
C LYS A 43 -10.68 -8.23 0.88
N LEU A 44 -11.19 -7.88 -0.30
CA LEU A 44 -10.49 -8.16 -1.56
C LEU A 44 -9.15 -7.44 -1.61
N TYR A 45 -9.13 -6.15 -1.28
CA TYR A 45 -7.90 -5.37 -1.36
C TYR A 45 -6.87 -5.80 -0.30
N SER A 46 -7.32 -6.32 0.85
CA SER A 46 -6.40 -6.83 1.86
C SER A 46 -5.56 -8.00 1.35
N LYS A 47 -6.07 -8.73 0.36
CA LYS A 47 -5.36 -9.88 -0.21
C LYS A 47 -4.21 -9.50 -1.12
N GLY A 48 -4.09 -8.23 -1.48
CA GLY A 48 -2.99 -7.76 -2.31
C GLY A 48 -1.66 -7.66 -1.57
N TRP A 49 -1.69 -7.70 -0.25
CA TRP A 49 -0.50 -7.66 0.57
C TRP A 49 0.13 -9.03 0.72
N TYR A 50 1.46 -9.11 0.55
CA TYR A 50 2.22 -10.32 0.83
C TYR A 50 3.20 -10.05 1.96
N TYR A 51 3.11 -10.86 3.01
CA TYR A 51 3.99 -10.75 4.18
C TYR A 51 4.88 -12.00 4.21
N PRO A 52 6.22 -11.84 4.22
CA PRO A 52 7.10 -13.01 4.29
C PRO A 52 6.91 -13.75 5.61
N GLU A 53 6.91 -15.07 5.55
CA GLU A 53 6.70 -15.91 6.72
C GLU A 53 8.01 -16.28 7.42
N GLN A 54 9.14 -16.15 6.71
CA GLN A 54 10.45 -16.53 7.23
C GLN A 54 11.48 -15.50 6.84
N PRO A 55 12.47 -15.24 7.73
CA PRO A 55 13.57 -14.35 7.36
C PRO A 55 14.51 -15.06 6.38
N ILE A 56 14.93 -14.36 5.34
CA ILE A 56 15.87 -14.88 4.37
C ILE A 56 17.26 -14.31 4.65
N ASN A 57 17.31 -13.03 4.97
CA ASN A 57 18.53 -12.35 5.36
C ASN A 57 18.17 -11.16 6.26
N TRP A 58 18.95 -10.10 6.24
CA TRP A 58 18.70 -8.94 7.12
C TRP A 58 17.54 -8.09 6.68
N ILE A 59 17.09 -8.26 5.45
CA ILE A 59 16.03 -7.44 4.87
C ILE A 59 14.83 -8.31 4.60
N SER A 60 13.66 -7.85 4.99
CA SER A 60 12.38 -8.45 4.62
C SER A 60 11.62 -7.51 3.71
N ILE A 61 10.95 -8.07 2.73
CA ILE A 61 10.16 -7.30 1.76
C ILE A 61 8.70 -7.66 1.93
N ILE A 62 7.89 -6.65 2.23
CA ILE A 62 6.44 -6.76 2.22
C ILE A 62 5.99 -6.17 0.88
N SER A 63 5.28 -6.94 0.07
CA SER A 63 4.86 -6.46 -1.24
C SER A 63 3.37 -6.22 -1.32
N LEU A 64 2.98 -5.34 -2.22
CA LEU A 64 1.59 -5.03 -2.50
C LEU A 64 1.38 -5.02 -4.01
N GLY A 65 0.36 -5.74 -4.46
CA GLY A 65 -0.05 -5.72 -5.85
C GLY A 65 -1.57 -5.70 -5.91
N LEU A 66 -2.14 -4.65 -6.48
CA LEU A 66 -3.59 -4.48 -6.53
C LEU A 66 -4.03 -3.81 -7.83
N ASN A 67 -5.22 -4.19 -8.26
CA ASN A 67 -5.98 -3.47 -9.26
C ASN A 67 -7.22 -2.95 -8.54
N ILE A 68 -7.32 -1.64 -8.37
CA ILE A 68 -8.39 -1.04 -7.57
C ILE A 68 -9.21 -0.08 -8.41
N ASN A 69 -10.42 0.23 -7.92
CA ASN A 69 -11.19 1.32 -8.48
C ASN A 69 -10.53 2.64 -8.09
N TYR A 70 -10.56 3.62 -8.99
CA TYR A 70 -9.96 4.94 -8.76
C TYR A 70 -10.40 5.55 -7.43
N THR A 71 -11.66 5.33 -7.04
CA THR A 71 -12.20 5.90 -5.81
C THR A 71 -11.52 5.37 -4.54
N ALA A 72 -10.81 4.25 -4.64
CA ALA A 72 -10.12 3.66 -3.49
C ALA A 72 -8.64 4.09 -3.39
N LEU A 73 -8.17 4.96 -4.28
CA LEU A 73 -6.76 5.35 -4.28
C LEU A 73 -6.34 6.01 -2.97
N ASN A 74 -7.16 6.91 -2.45
CA ASN A 74 -6.86 7.57 -1.18
C ASN A 74 -6.84 6.60 0.00
N TYR A 75 -7.70 5.60 -0.05
CA TYR A 75 -7.72 4.55 0.97
C TYR A 75 -6.38 3.82 1.05
N ILE A 76 -5.85 3.42 -0.11
CA ILE A 76 -4.57 2.70 -0.16
C ILE A 76 -3.42 3.63 0.23
N ARG A 77 -3.42 4.89 -0.24
CA ARG A 77 -2.39 5.85 0.16
C ARG A 77 -2.37 6.06 1.67
N ASP A 78 -3.55 6.22 2.27
CA ASP A 78 -3.65 6.45 3.71
C ASP A 78 -3.21 5.22 4.49
N MET A 79 -3.48 4.02 3.98
CA MET A 79 -3.04 2.78 4.60
C MET A 79 -1.51 2.72 4.66
N ILE A 80 -0.85 3.02 3.55
CA ILE A 80 0.61 3.03 3.49
C ILE A 80 1.19 4.14 4.37
N SER A 81 0.59 5.33 4.32
CA SER A 81 1.01 6.45 5.18
C SER A 81 0.88 6.11 6.66
N ASN A 82 -0.15 5.37 7.03
CA ASN A 82 -0.36 4.93 8.40
C ASN A 82 0.78 4.01 8.87
N ILE A 83 1.26 3.12 7.99
CA ILE A 83 2.43 2.29 8.30
C ILE A 83 3.65 3.17 8.52
N VAL A 84 3.88 4.13 7.64
CA VAL A 84 5.04 5.02 7.68
C VAL A 84 5.07 5.85 8.97
N LEU A 85 3.89 6.23 9.48
CA LEU A 85 3.79 6.97 10.74
C LEU A 85 4.16 6.12 11.96
N LYS A 86 4.00 4.82 11.87
CA LYS A 86 4.14 3.93 13.03
C LYS A 86 5.42 3.10 13.02
N GLU A 87 6.01 2.87 11.85
CA GLU A 87 7.21 2.04 11.70
C GLU A 87 8.19 2.71 10.76
N THR A 88 9.47 2.58 11.04
CA THR A 88 10.52 3.09 10.16
C THR A 88 10.77 2.08 9.07
N VAL A 89 10.37 2.39 7.85
CA VAL A 89 10.51 1.53 6.68
C VAL A 89 10.90 2.36 5.47
N ASP A 90 11.54 1.72 4.51
CA ASP A 90 11.76 2.28 3.18
C ASP A 90 10.85 1.56 2.21
N GLY A 91 10.50 2.21 1.12
CA GLY A 91 9.63 1.56 0.15
C GLY A 91 9.46 2.34 -1.13
N TYR A 92 8.79 1.68 -2.06
CA TYR A 92 8.54 2.24 -3.38
C TYR A 92 7.26 1.63 -3.94
N PHE A 93 6.39 2.47 -4.48
CA PHE A 93 5.17 2.03 -5.15
C PHE A 93 5.01 2.78 -6.46
N ARG A 94 4.57 2.05 -7.47
CA ARG A 94 4.23 2.61 -8.78
C ARG A 94 2.73 2.53 -8.97
N ILE A 95 2.13 3.62 -9.37
CA ILE A 95 0.70 3.73 -9.57
C ILE A 95 0.43 4.24 -10.99
N ASN A 96 -0.37 3.49 -11.74
CA ASN A 96 -0.79 3.94 -13.06
C ASN A 96 -2.21 3.47 -13.34
N ASP A 97 -2.94 4.19 -14.19
CA ASP A 97 -4.27 3.77 -14.60
C ASP A 97 -4.19 2.94 -15.88
N ASP A 98 -5.31 2.30 -16.21
CA ASP A 98 -5.41 1.43 -17.39
C ASP A 98 -5.39 2.21 -18.70
N GLU A 99 -5.63 3.52 -18.67
CA GLU A 99 -5.60 4.40 -19.83
C GLU A 99 -4.30 5.19 -19.96
N GLU A 100 -3.35 4.93 -19.04
CA GLU A 100 -2.03 5.57 -19.00
C GLU A 100 -2.08 7.09 -18.87
N GLN A 101 -3.17 7.62 -18.32
CA GLN A 101 -3.32 9.05 -18.09
C GLN A 101 -2.79 9.48 -16.73
N LEU A 102 -2.69 8.53 -15.80
CA LEU A 102 -2.17 8.76 -14.46
C LEU A 102 -0.91 7.93 -14.28
N TYR A 103 0.14 8.56 -13.84
CA TYR A 103 1.39 7.87 -13.54
C TYR A 103 2.03 8.52 -12.33
N LEU A 104 2.05 7.81 -11.21
CA LEU A 104 2.58 8.30 -9.95
C LEU A 104 3.62 7.34 -9.40
N GLU A 105 4.50 7.89 -8.55
CA GLU A 105 5.35 7.08 -7.69
C GLU A 105 5.16 7.54 -6.25
N TRP A 106 5.12 6.58 -5.34
CA TRP A 106 5.20 6.87 -3.90
C TRP A 106 6.54 6.35 -3.42
N ILE A 107 7.35 7.26 -2.88
CA ILE A 107 8.69 6.94 -2.39
C ILE A 107 8.66 7.12 -0.88
N ILE A 108 9.08 6.08 -0.16
CA ILE A 108 9.04 6.06 1.29
C ILE A 108 10.47 5.95 1.81
N LYS A 109 10.89 6.98 2.54
CA LYS A 109 12.15 6.99 3.26
C LYS A 109 12.12 8.11 4.29
N ASN A 110 12.97 8.01 5.31
CA ASN A 110 13.07 9.02 6.36
C ASN A 110 11.72 9.30 7.02
N ASN A 111 10.91 8.24 7.24
CA ASN A 111 9.58 8.32 7.85
C ASN A 111 8.61 9.21 7.11
N CYS A 112 8.77 9.29 5.80
CA CYS A 112 7.95 10.17 4.96
C CYS A 112 7.55 9.47 3.67
N LEU A 113 6.30 9.65 3.25
CA LEU A 113 5.82 9.21 1.94
C LEU A 113 5.79 10.43 1.03
N GLU A 114 6.53 10.37 -0.05
CA GLU A 114 6.57 11.43 -1.06
C GLU A 114 5.89 10.93 -2.34
N GLU A 115 4.96 11.72 -2.86
CA GLU A 115 4.28 11.40 -4.10
C GLU A 115 4.89 12.20 -5.23
N LYS A 116 5.28 11.50 -6.29
CA LYS A 116 5.79 12.12 -7.52
C LYS A 116 4.81 11.86 -8.64
N ILE A 117 4.43 12.92 -9.34
CA ILE A 117 3.59 12.82 -10.53
C ILE A 117 4.51 12.75 -11.74
N LEU A 118 4.49 11.62 -12.44
CA LEU A 118 5.37 11.38 -13.59
C LEU A 118 4.73 11.75 -14.92
N SER A 119 3.40 11.70 -15.00
CA SER A 119 2.67 12.15 -16.17
C SER A 119 1.25 12.51 -15.76
N SER A 120 0.70 13.43 -16.47
CA SER A 120 -0.66 13.88 -16.24
C SER A 120 -1.59 13.46 -17.36
#